data_944adf2d4c2c5412978ad26dc68b9063
#
_entry.id   944adf2d4c2c5412978ad26dc68b9063
#
_cell.length_a   1.000
_cell.length_b   1.000
_cell.length_c   1.000
_cell.angle_alpha   90.00
_cell.angle_beta   90.00
_cell.angle_gamma   90.00
#
_symmetry.space_group_name_H-M   'P 1'
#
loop_
_entity.id
_entity.type
_entity.pdbx_description
1 polymer ?
#
loop_
_entity_poly.entity_id
_entity_poly.type
_entity_poly.pdbx_seq_one_letter_code
_entity_poly.pdbx_strand_id
1 'polypeptide(L)'
;MTEGRQALEEHSYPPPSTSWRAVAVLTTLYWFGTLDRQVAALLLPLIKADLNLTDSQVSLIPGLAFGLAFMLMSLPIGWLVDRISRRAILFVGVIMWSLAAMGSGLSRTFGQLFGARVVVGASEATINPTAYSLLSDFFPPAKLTLPMSIFTLGGNLGSGTSFMLGGMVIALVSSAGGVTLPVFGTLAGWQAAFVVTGLPGLLLAFLVWTFPETRRRKAQTPVAEPSTFGELGRHYRRFPAFYVLHHLGIAMIMAFAVGIQSWNSAYLSRHFGWQLADIGFWLGLTQVLSSLLGLWFHGWAVDKIFSRGRQDAHLIYFGAMCALACPFGVAAYLMPSAVGTIAFYNVAYFLLMAFASIGPAALQIATPPRLRGKATAVYMIVLSILGTIMGPIIVASFTDLLFQDEAKLGSSMALFAGLTTAIGAICCWAGRAAMRRAVSAQTGQARTA
;
A
#
# COMPACT_ATOMS: atom_id res chain seq x y z
N MET A 1 -18.97 15.68 37.95
CA MET A 1 -19.46 14.44 37.27
C MET A 1 -18.67 14.03 36.04
N THR A 2 -17.87 14.88 35.41
CA THR A 2 -17.04 14.61 34.24
C THR A 2 -15.74 13.84 34.54
N GLU A 3 -15.04 14.17 35.63
CA GLU A 3 -13.78 13.51 36.01
C GLU A 3 -13.94 12.05 36.47
N GLY A 4 -14.99 11.76 37.20
CA GLY A 4 -15.30 10.39 37.64
C GLY A 4 -15.68 9.45 36.47
N ARG A 5 -16.29 9.97 35.41
CA ARG A 5 -16.57 9.22 34.18
C ARG A 5 -15.33 8.96 33.37
N GLN A 6 -14.42 9.93 33.26
CA GLN A 6 -13.13 9.77 32.58
C GLN A 6 -12.23 8.76 33.30
N ALA A 7 -12.18 8.78 34.63
CA ALA A 7 -11.41 7.82 35.43
C ALA A 7 -11.96 6.38 35.31
N LEU A 8 -13.29 6.20 35.27
CA LEU A 8 -13.94 4.88 35.07
C LEU A 8 -13.75 4.37 33.65
N GLU A 9 -13.67 5.27 32.63
CA GLU A 9 -13.38 4.91 31.25
C GLU A 9 -11.90 4.52 31.04
N GLU A 10 -10.95 5.19 31.71
CA GLU A 10 -9.53 4.80 31.69
C GLU A 10 -9.25 3.44 32.31
N HIS A 11 -10.00 3.05 33.38
CA HIS A 11 -9.86 1.72 34.01
C HIS A 11 -10.37 0.56 33.16
N SER A 12 -11.02 0.81 32.05
CA SER A 12 -11.56 -0.23 31.14
C SER A 12 -10.65 -0.63 29.99
N TYR A 13 -9.54 0.08 29.76
CA TYR A 13 -8.54 -0.28 28.76
C TYR A 13 -7.41 -1.11 29.37
N PRO A 14 -6.76 -1.98 28.57
CA PRO A 14 -5.58 -2.72 29.03
C PRO A 14 -4.46 -1.77 29.49
N PRO A 15 -3.56 -2.24 30.40
CA PRO A 15 -2.42 -1.44 30.83
C PRO A 15 -1.60 -0.89 29.64
N PRO A 16 -1.06 0.33 29.74
CA PRO A 16 -0.28 0.93 28.64
C PRO A 16 0.83 0.04 28.09
N SER A 17 1.55 -0.69 28.95
CA SER A 17 2.59 -1.64 28.55
C SER A 17 2.06 -2.75 27.64
N THR A 18 0.87 -3.27 27.90
CA THR A 18 0.20 -4.29 27.09
C THR A 18 -0.28 -3.69 25.77
N SER A 19 -0.87 -2.50 25.79
CA SER A 19 -1.36 -1.81 24.61
C SER A 19 -0.22 -1.45 23.65
N TRP A 20 0.90 -0.92 24.16
CA TRP A 20 2.07 -0.59 23.35
C TRP A 20 2.81 -1.83 22.85
N ARG A 21 2.80 -2.93 23.60
CA ARG A 21 3.30 -4.23 23.13
C ARG A 21 2.50 -4.69 21.91
N ALA A 22 1.16 -4.59 21.96
CA ALA A 22 0.33 -4.92 20.80
C ALA A 22 0.66 -4.03 19.59
N VAL A 23 0.84 -2.71 19.77
CA VAL A 23 1.30 -1.80 18.69
C VAL A 23 2.61 -2.28 18.09
N ALA A 24 3.62 -2.55 18.93
CA ALA A 24 4.93 -2.99 18.47
C ALA A 24 4.83 -4.29 17.65
N VAL A 25 4.09 -5.29 18.13
CA VAL A 25 3.90 -6.55 17.41
C VAL A 25 3.17 -6.32 16.08
N LEU A 26 2.05 -5.60 16.10
CA LEU A 26 1.28 -5.32 14.87
C LEU A 26 2.10 -4.54 13.84
N THR A 27 2.88 -3.56 14.29
CA THR A 27 3.79 -2.78 13.44
C THR A 27 4.88 -3.67 12.82
N THR A 28 5.47 -4.56 13.62
CA THR A 28 6.48 -5.52 13.14
C THR A 28 5.88 -6.49 12.11
N LEU A 29 4.69 -7.02 12.35
CA LEU A 29 4.01 -7.91 11.41
C LEU A 29 3.67 -7.19 10.10
N TYR A 30 3.22 -5.93 10.18
CA TYR A 30 2.90 -5.16 8.98
C TYR A 30 4.16 -4.78 8.19
N TRP A 31 5.23 -4.40 8.89
CA TRP A 31 6.56 -4.18 8.30
C TRP A 31 7.02 -5.42 7.53
N PHE A 32 6.90 -6.59 8.17
CA PHE A 32 7.39 -7.85 7.61
C PHE A 32 6.54 -8.34 6.42
N GLY A 33 5.19 -8.24 6.49
CA GLY A 33 4.30 -8.56 5.38
C GLY A 33 4.57 -7.68 4.15
N THR A 34 4.79 -6.37 4.37
CA THR A 34 5.12 -5.45 3.27
C THR A 34 6.49 -5.77 2.67
N LEU A 35 7.43 -6.28 3.48
CA LEU A 35 8.77 -6.68 3.01
C LEU A 35 8.67 -7.78 1.93
N ASP A 36 7.96 -8.86 2.16
CA ASP A 36 7.83 -9.96 1.20
C ASP A 36 7.24 -9.51 -0.14
N ARG A 37 6.24 -8.63 -0.08
CA ARG A 37 5.59 -8.07 -1.28
C ARG A 37 6.56 -7.30 -2.16
N GLN A 38 7.37 -6.45 -1.56
CA GLN A 38 8.26 -5.55 -2.30
C GLN A 38 9.54 -6.23 -2.78
N VAL A 39 10.02 -7.23 -2.05
CA VAL A 39 11.14 -8.08 -2.52
C VAL A 39 10.78 -8.72 -3.86
N ALA A 40 9.53 -9.15 -4.06
CA ALA A 40 9.09 -9.71 -5.33
C ALA A 40 9.34 -8.76 -6.52
N ALA A 41 9.09 -7.45 -6.35
CA ALA A 41 9.32 -6.46 -7.41
C ALA A 41 10.82 -6.31 -7.75
N LEU A 42 11.71 -6.39 -6.76
CA LEU A 42 13.16 -6.38 -6.99
C LEU A 42 13.62 -7.62 -7.77
N LEU A 43 12.99 -8.78 -7.53
CA LEU A 43 13.38 -10.06 -8.10
C LEU A 43 12.84 -10.32 -9.52
N LEU A 44 11.93 -9.48 -10.04
CA LEU A 44 11.28 -9.69 -11.35
C LEU A 44 12.28 -9.97 -12.50
N PRO A 45 13.43 -9.28 -12.63
CA PRO A 45 14.37 -9.58 -13.69
C PRO A 45 14.95 -11.00 -13.62
N LEU A 46 15.27 -11.47 -12.41
CA LEU A 46 15.80 -12.82 -12.19
C LEU A 46 14.73 -13.88 -12.44
N ILE A 47 13.50 -13.65 -11.98
CA ILE A 47 12.35 -14.54 -12.20
C ILE A 47 12.06 -14.66 -13.70
N LYS A 48 12.07 -13.52 -14.43
CA LYS A 48 11.85 -13.50 -15.87
C LYS A 48 12.88 -14.35 -16.60
N ALA A 49 14.15 -14.16 -16.29
CA ALA A 49 15.26 -14.87 -16.95
C ALA A 49 15.22 -16.37 -16.65
N ASP A 50 14.99 -16.77 -15.39
CA ASP A 50 15.02 -18.17 -14.96
C ASP A 50 13.82 -18.98 -15.48
N LEU A 51 12.62 -18.37 -15.49
CA LEU A 51 11.39 -19.02 -15.95
C LEU A 51 11.04 -18.72 -17.43
N ASN A 52 11.87 -18.00 -18.16
CA ASN A 52 11.68 -17.59 -19.57
C ASN A 52 10.31 -16.94 -19.83
N LEU A 53 9.96 -15.92 -19.02
CA LEU A 53 8.66 -15.24 -19.06
C LEU A 53 8.72 -13.98 -19.93
N THR A 54 7.56 -13.59 -20.47
CA THR A 54 7.36 -12.26 -21.06
C THR A 54 7.17 -11.20 -19.98
N ASP A 55 7.33 -9.91 -20.32
CA ASP A 55 7.07 -8.81 -19.37
C ASP A 55 5.59 -8.79 -18.92
N SER A 56 4.66 -9.11 -19.83
CA SER A 56 3.24 -9.26 -19.49
C SER A 56 3.02 -10.37 -18.44
N GLN A 57 3.64 -11.54 -18.60
CA GLN A 57 3.51 -12.63 -17.61
C GLN A 57 4.10 -12.24 -16.25
N VAL A 58 5.28 -11.63 -16.24
CA VAL A 58 5.96 -11.19 -15.01
C VAL A 58 5.13 -10.14 -14.27
N SER A 59 4.46 -9.22 -15.00
CA SER A 59 3.61 -8.18 -14.40
C SER A 59 2.38 -8.73 -13.66
N LEU A 60 1.92 -9.94 -14.01
CA LEU A 60 0.81 -10.58 -13.34
C LEU A 60 1.15 -11.02 -11.90
N ILE A 61 2.42 -11.21 -11.58
CA ILE A 61 2.88 -11.67 -10.25
C ILE A 61 2.57 -10.62 -9.17
N PRO A 62 3.10 -9.36 -9.23
CA PRO A 62 2.77 -8.33 -8.24
C PRO A 62 1.37 -7.73 -8.44
N GLY A 63 0.87 -7.69 -9.68
CA GLY A 63 -0.41 -7.08 -10.03
C GLY A 63 -1.59 -8.00 -9.72
N LEU A 64 -1.87 -8.90 -10.66
CA LEU A 64 -3.10 -9.71 -10.61
C LEU A 64 -3.06 -10.75 -9.49
N ALA A 65 -1.98 -11.55 -9.38
CA ALA A 65 -1.94 -12.65 -8.43
C ALA A 65 -2.09 -12.14 -6.99
N PHE A 66 -1.28 -11.18 -6.61
CA PHE A 66 -1.33 -10.59 -5.28
C PHE A 66 -2.53 -9.65 -5.10
N GLY A 67 -2.68 -8.66 -5.98
CA GLY A 67 -3.63 -7.55 -5.79
C GLY A 67 -5.09 -8.01 -5.82
N LEU A 68 -5.45 -8.91 -6.75
CA LEU A 68 -6.82 -9.44 -6.83
C LEU A 68 -7.17 -10.29 -5.61
N ALA A 69 -6.27 -11.18 -5.19
CA ALA A 69 -6.49 -12.03 -4.03
C ALA A 69 -6.60 -11.21 -2.74
N PHE A 70 -5.73 -10.23 -2.53
CA PHE A 70 -5.78 -9.29 -1.41
C PHE A 70 -7.12 -8.53 -1.37
N MET A 71 -7.57 -7.99 -2.50
CA MET A 71 -8.83 -7.27 -2.62
C MET A 71 -10.02 -8.18 -2.29
N LEU A 72 -10.10 -9.36 -2.91
CA LEU A 72 -11.22 -10.29 -2.72
C LEU A 72 -11.31 -10.79 -1.27
N MET A 73 -10.17 -11.07 -0.64
CA MET A 73 -10.14 -11.59 0.74
C MET A 73 -10.32 -10.50 1.79
N SER A 74 -10.09 -9.23 1.48
CA SER A 74 -10.27 -8.13 2.44
C SER A 74 -11.71 -8.04 2.97
N LEU A 75 -12.71 -8.32 2.15
CA LEU A 75 -14.13 -8.30 2.55
C LEU A 75 -14.50 -9.47 3.49
N PRO A 76 -14.23 -10.75 3.13
CA PRO A 76 -14.45 -11.87 4.03
C PRO A 76 -13.69 -11.74 5.36
N ILE A 77 -12.44 -11.28 5.32
CA ILE A 77 -11.63 -11.09 6.52
C ILE A 77 -12.23 -9.99 7.42
N GLY A 78 -12.67 -8.87 6.84
CA GLY A 78 -13.36 -7.82 7.61
C GLY A 78 -14.60 -8.35 8.35
N TRP A 79 -15.37 -9.24 7.72
CA TRP A 79 -16.50 -9.92 8.34
C TRP A 79 -16.06 -10.93 9.42
N LEU A 80 -14.96 -11.66 9.18
CA LEU A 80 -14.44 -12.66 10.09
C LEU A 80 -13.85 -12.04 11.35
N VAL A 81 -13.17 -10.89 11.23
CA VAL A 81 -12.62 -10.10 12.34
C VAL A 81 -13.68 -9.79 13.39
N ASP A 82 -14.93 -9.66 12.98
CA ASP A 82 -16.04 -9.38 13.91
C ASP A 82 -16.61 -10.63 14.61
N ARG A 83 -16.22 -11.84 14.22
CA ARG A 83 -16.83 -13.10 14.69
C ARG A 83 -15.91 -14.04 15.44
N ILE A 84 -14.65 -14.09 15.06
CA ILE A 84 -13.68 -14.99 15.68
C ILE A 84 -12.53 -14.22 16.34
N SER A 85 -11.63 -14.95 17.01
CA SER A 85 -10.45 -14.35 17.63
C SER A 85 -9.56 -13.65 16.63
N ARG A 86 -9.31 -12.36 16.86
CA ARG A 86 -8.44 -11.53 16.00
C ARG A 86 -7.00 -11.98 16.05
N ARG A 87 -6.55 -12.50 17.22
CA ARG A 87 -5.22 -13.11 17.32
C ARG A 87 -5.10 -14.37 16.47
N ALA A 88 -6.15 -15.21 16.46
CA ALA A 88 -6.15 -16.40 15.60
C ALA A 88 -6.13 -16.04 14.11
N ILE A 89 -6.90 -15.01 13.69
CA ILE A 89 -6.87 -14.51 12.30
C ILE A 89 -5.46 -14.05 11.93
N LEU A 90 -4.82 -13.25 12.77
CA LEU A 90 -3.44 -12.79 12.53
C LEU A 90 -2.46 -13.96 12.49
N PHE A 91 -2.52 -14.86 13.47
CA PHE A 91 -1.62 -16.00 13.54
C PHE A 91 -1.69 -16.86 12.29
N VAL A 92 -2.91 -17.26 11.90
CA VAL A 92 -3.13 -18.07 10.68
C VAL A 92 -2.70 -17.28 9.43
N GLY A 93 -3.06 -16.01 9.33
CA GLY A 93 -2.65 -15.15 8.23
C GLY A 93 -1.14 -15.09 8.08
N VAL A 94 -0.40 -14.80 9.17
CA VAL A 94 1.07 -14.72 9.17
C VAL A 94 1.70 -16.05 8.78
N ILE A 95 1.26 -17.17 9.34
CA ILE A 95 1.74 -18.51 8.97
C ILE A 95 1.49 -18.79 7.49
N MET A 96 0.28 -18.51 7.00
CA MET A 96 -0.11 -18.77 5.61
C MET A 96 0.73 -17.95 4.62
N TRP A 97 0.90 -16.64 4.84
CA TRP A 97 1.73 -15.87 3.92
C TRP A 97 3.21 -16.27 3.99
N SER A 98 3.74 -16.60 5.18
CA SER A 98 5.13 -17.04 5.34
C SER A 98 5.39 -18.34 4.59
N LEU A 99 4.50 -19.32 4.74
CA LEU A 99 4.57 -20.58 3.99
C LEU A 99 4.43 -20.34 2.47
N ALA A 100 3.53 -19.46 2.06
CA ALA A 100 3.34 -19.13 0.66
C ALA A 100 4.52 -18.35 0.06
N ALA A 101 5.16 -17.46 0.85
CA ALA A 101 6.40 -16.80 0.46
C ALA A 101 7.53 -17.83 0.23
N MET A 102 7.73 -18.74 1.17
CA MET A 102 8.67 -19.85 0.99
C MET A 102 8.29 -20.72 -0.21
N GLY A 103 6.98 -21.01 -0.41
CA GLY A 103 6.47 -21.74 -1.57
C GLY A 103 6.76 -21.00 -2.89
N SER A 104 6.75 -19.68 -2.89
CA SER A 104 7.22 -18.91 -4.05
C SER A 104 8.68 -19.15 -4.36
N GLY A 105 9.55 -19.26 -3.34
CA GLY A 105 10.96 -19.60 -3.49
C GLY A 105 11.21 -21.05 -3.89
N LEU A 106 10.25 -21.94 -3.72
CA LEU A 106 10.33 -23.33 -4.16
C LEU A 106 9.69 -23.57 -5.54
N SER A 107 9.11 -22.54 -6.15
CA SER A 107 8.42 -22.60 -7.43
C SER A 107 9.41 -22.82 -8.58
N ARG A 108 9.03 -23.69 -9.52
CA ARG A 108 9.81 -24.01 -10.75
C ARG A 108 9.06 -23.64 -12.03
N THR A 109 7.81 -23.23 -11.90
CA THR A 109 6.97 -22.82 -13.03
C THR A 109 6.22 -21.52 -12.69
N PHE A 110 5.83 -20.78 -13.73
CA PHE A 110 5.00 -19.58 -13.58
C PHE A 110 3.71 -19.88 -12.78
N GLY A 111 3.03 -21.00 -13.08
CA GLY A 111 1.77 -21.37 -12.41
C GLY A 111 1.94 -21.61 -10.91
N GLN A 112 3.02 -22.26 -10.48
CA GLN A 112 3.34 -22.46 -9.07
C GLN A 112 3.61 -21.12 -8.37
N LEU A 113 4.45 -20.28 -8.98
CA LEU A 113 4.76 -18.96 -8.44
C LEU A 113 3.51 -18.08 -8.36
N PHE A 114 2.69 -18.04 -9.42
CA PHE A 114 1.43 -17.31 -9.45
C PHE A 114 0.48 -17.77 -8.34
N GLY A 115 0.29 -19.09 -8.20
CA GLY A 115 -0.55 -19.66 -7.13
C GLY A 115 -0.05 -19.30 -5.73
N ALA A 116 1.26 -19.40 -5.50
CA ALA A 116 1.86 -18.99 -4.23
C ALA A 116 1.62 -17.48 -3.95
N ARG A 117 1.75 -16.60 -4.94
CA ARG A 117 1.46 -15.17 -4.81
C ARG A 117 -0.02 -14.86 -4.54
N VAL A 118 -0.95 -15.64 -5.09
CA VAL A 118 -2.38 -15.56 -4.74
C VAL A 118 -2.59 -15.85 -3.25
N VAL A 119 -1.94 -16.91 -2.72
CA VAL A 119 -2.04 -17.23 -1.28
C VAL A 119 -1.40 -16.14 -0.41
N VAL A 120 -0.25 -15.58 -0.80
CA VAL A 120 0.35 -14.43 -0.09
C VAL A 120 -0.63 -13.27 -0.04
N GLY A 121 -1.20 -12.85 -1.17
CA GLY A 121 -2.14 -11.73 -1.22
C GLY A 121 -3.40 -11.96 -0.37
N ALA A 122 -3.97 -13.17 -0.45
CA ALA A 122 -5.15 -13.56 0.34
C ALA A 122 -4.88 -13.52 1.84
N SER A 123 -3.72 -14.01 2.28
CA SER A 123 -3.36 -14.09 3.69
C SER A 123 -2.91 -12.73 4.28
N GLU A 124 -2.21 -11.89 3.52
CA GLU A 124 -1.85 -10.53 3.96
C GLU A 124 -3.08 -9.63 4.17
N ALA A 125 -4.20 -9.90 3.52
CA ALA A 125 -5.45 -9.19 3.73
C ALA A 125 -5.95 -9.25 5.19
N THR A 126 -5.42 -10.18 6.00
CA THR A 126 -5.76 -10.30 7.44
C THR A 126 -5.21 -9.17 8.29
N ILE A 127 -4.10 -8.53 7.91
CA ILE A 127 -3.38 -7.60 8.78
C ILE A 127 -4.18 -6.34 9.09
N ASN A 128 -4.55 -5.55 8.08
CA ASN A 128 -5.09 -4.21 8.28
C ASN A 128 -6.44 -4.20 9.03
N PRO A 129 -7.47 -4.99 8.62
CA PRO A 129 -8.74 -4.97 9.33
C PRO A 129 -8.61 -5.44 10.78
N THR A 130 -7.75 -6.45 11.00
CA THR A 130 -7.54 -7.03 12.34
C THR A 130 -6.77 -6.07 13.23
N ALA A 131 -5.71 -5.44 12.73
CA ALA A 131 -4.92 -4.48 13.49
C ALA A 131 -5.75 -3.25 13.88
N TYR A 132 -6.51 -2.66 12.96
CA TYR A 132 -7.37 -1.51 13.26
C TYR A 132 -8.44 -1.86 14.31
N SER A 133 -9.03 -3.05 14.21
CA SER A 133 -10.00 -3.54 15.21
C SER A 133 -9.36 -3.73 16.59
N LEU A 134 -8.15 -4.32 16.66
CA LEU A 134 -7.44 -4.50 17.92
C LEU A 134 -7.03 -3.16 18.53
N LEU A 135 -6.41 -2.26 17.75
CA LEU A 135 -5.95 -0.96 18.24
C LEU A 135 -7.10 -0.13 18.80
N SER A 136 -8.28 -0.17 18.19
CA SER A 136 -9.47 0.54 18.70
C SER A 136 -9.96 0.02 20.05
N ASP A 137 -9.66 -1.23 20.40
CA ASP A 137 -9.99 -1.80 21.71
C ASP A 137 -8.88 -1.60 22.75
N PHE A 138 -7.64 -1.37 22.32
CA PHE A 138 -6.49 -1.12 23.22
C PHE A 138 -6.37 0.34 23.64
N PHE A 139 -6.88 1.30 22.84
CA PHE A 139 -6.72 2.72 23.10
C PHE A 139 -8.05 3.48 23.07
N PRO A 140 -8.25 4.45 23.99
CA PRO A 140 -9.40 5.33 23.91
C PRO A 140 -9.38 6.19 22.63
N PRO A 141 -10.56 6.61 22.11
CA PRO A 141 -10.65 7.39 20.87
C PRO A 141 -9.74 8.63 20.83
N ALA A 142 -9.59 9.30 21.97
CA ALA A 142 -8.73 10.49 22.08
C ALA A 142 -7.23 10.19 21.98
N LYS A 143 -6.79 8.94 22.19
CA LYS A 143 -5.38 8.50 22.17
C LYS A 143 -5.10 7.49 21.04
N LEU A 144 -6.03 7.31 20.09
CA LEU A 144 -5.96 6.25 19.07
C LEU A 144 -5.08 6.62 17.86
N THR A 145 -4.98 7.91 17.55
CA THR A 145 -4.28 8.39 16.35
C THR A 145 -2.82 7.99 16.32
N LEU A 146 -2.10 8.17 17.43
CA LEU A 146 -0.66 7.84 17.50
C LEU A 146 -0.38 6.34 17.30
N PRO A 147 -1.05 5.39 17.98
CA PRO A 147 -0.91 3.96 17.73
C PRO A 147 -1.18 3.56 16.28
N MET A 148 -2.22 4.12 15.66
CA MET A 148 -2.54 3.86 14.24
C MET A 148 -1.47 4.42 13.31
N SER A 149 -0.91 5.59 13.61
CA SER A 149 0.18 6.19 12.82
C SER A 149 1.45 5.34 12.89
N ILE A 150 1.82 4.84 14.08
CA ILE A 150 2.97 3.95 14.26
C ILE A 150 2.77 2.63 13.51
N PHE A 151 1.58 2.06 13.59
CA PHE A 151 1.23 0.87 12.82
C PHE A 151 1.40 1.10 11.31
N THR A 152 0.84 2.20 10.80
CA THR A 152 0.93 2.56 9.36
C THR A 152 2.38 2.84 8.94
N LEU A 153 3.18 3.44 9.81
CA LEU A 153 4.61 3.67 9.58
C LEU A 153 5.35 2.35 9.34
N GLY A 154 4.96 1.26 10.03
CA GLY A 154 5.53 -0.07 9.81
C GLY A 154 5.44 -0.52 8.35
N GLY A 155 4.27 -0.36 7.70
CA GLY A 155 4.09 -0.68 6.29
C GLY A 155 4.95 0.19 5.36
N ASN A 156 5.03 1.49 5.62
CA ASN A 156 5.84 2.41 4.82
C ASN A 156 7.35 2.12 4.94
N LEU A 157 7.84 1.87 6.14
CA LEU A 157 9.22 1.45 6.37
C LEU A 157 9.51 0.09 5.74
N GLY A 158 8.54 -0.85 5.85
CA GLY A 158 8.62 -2.17 5.21
C GLY A 158 8.83 -2.05 3.70
N SER A 159 8.13 -1.15 3.05
CA SER A 159 8.25 -0.93 1.61
C SER A 159 9.66 -0.52 1.16
N GLY A 160 10.29 0.43 1.84
CA GLY A 160 11.66 0.86 1.50
C GLY A 160 12.73 -0.13 1.94
N THR A 161 12.66 -0.65 3.17
CA THR A 161 13.66 -1.59 3.70
C THR A 161 13.65 -2.93 2.96
N SER A 162 12.54 -3.31 2.32
CA SER A 162 12.46 -4.54 1.53
C SER A 162 13.42 -4.57 0.36
N PHE A 163 13.57 -3.44 -0.34
CA PHE A 163 14.51 -3.34 -1.45
C PHE A 163 15.94 -3.51 -0.95
N MET A 164 16.29 -2.87 0.19
CA MET A 164 17.62 -2.98 0.80
C MET A 164 17.92 -4.43 1.24
N LEU A 165 17.00 -5.04 1.97
CA LEU A 165 17.15 -6.41 2.48
C LEU A 165 17.14 -7.43 1.33
N GLY A 166 16.26 -7.27 0.34
CA GLY A 166 16.21 -8.12 -0.85
C GLY A 166 17.52 -8.07 -1.63
N GLY A 167 18.05 -6.87 -1.87
CA GLY A 167 19.34 -6.68 -2.53
C GLY A 167 20.50 -7.33 -1.76
N MET A 168 20.52 -7.17 -0.43
CA MET A 168 21.53 -7.80 0.44
C MET A 168 21.46 -9.33 0.41
N VAL A 169 20.26 -9.92 0.48
CA VAL A 169 20.07 -11.39 0.39
C VAL A 169 20.55 -11.90 -0.97
N ILE A 170 20.23 -11.23 -2.06
CA ILE A 170 20.71 -11.61 -3.39
C ILE A 170 22.24 -11.59 -3.44
N ALA A 171 22.88 -10.53 -2.91
CA ALA A 171 24.33 -10.43 -2.87
C ALA A 171 24.98 -11.57 -2.07
N LEU A 172 24.44 -11.89 -0.89
CA LEU A 172 24.90 -12.97 -0.04
C LEU A 172 24.75 -14.35 -0.72
N VAL A 173 23.60 -14.61 -1.34
CA VAL A 173 23.36 -15.88 -2.04
C VAL A 173 24.27 -16.02 -3.25
N SER A 174 24.46 -14.95 -4.02
CA SER A 174 25.35 -14.96 -5.18
C SER A 174 26.80 -15.19 -4.79
N SER A 175 27.27 -14.55 -3.70
CA SER A 175 28.66 -14.74 -3.21
C SER A 175 28.90 -16.12 -2.63
N ALA A 176 27.86 -16.80 -2.12
CA ALA A 176 27.95 -18.17 -1.59
C ALA A 176 27.85 -19.26 -2.68
N GLY A 177 27.75 -18.89 -3.96
CA GLY A 177 27.59 -19.86 -5.07
C GLY A 177 26.24 -20.55 -5.11
N GLY A 178 25.21 -19.97 -4.49
CA GLY A 178 23.87 -20.53 -4.36
C GLY A 178 23.60 -21.17 -3.00
N VAL A 179 22.34 -21.52 -2.74
CA VAL A 179 21.90 -22.23 -1.53
C VAL A 179 21.37 -23.60 -1.96
N THR A 180 22.01 -24.67 -1.51
CA THR A 180 21.56 -26.03 -1.80
C THR A 180 20.78 -26.59 -0.62
N LEU A 181 19.51 -26.95 -0.86
CA LEU A 181 18.65 -27.59 0.12
C LEU A 181 18.63 -29.12 -0.13
N PRO A 182 18.70 -29.96 0.93
CA PRO A 182 18.80 -31.43 0.78
C PRO A 182 17.71 -32.08 -0.08
N VAL A 183 16.48 -31.52 -0.05
CA VAL A 183 15.31 -32.08 -0.75
C VAL A 183 15.01 -31.31 -2.06
N PHE A 184 15.33 -30.01 -2.10
CA PHE A 184 14.89 -29.12 -3.19
C PHE A 184 16.01 -28.80 -4.20
N GLY A 185 17.24 -29.25 -3.94
CA GLY A 185 18.39 -28.99 -4.80
C GLY A 185 18.93 -27.56 -4.63
N THR A 186 19.70 -27.10 -5.62
CA THR A 186 20.27 -25.76 -5.62
C THR A 186 19.20 -24.75 -6.01
N LEU A 187 18.99 -23.75 -5.17
CA LEU A 187 18.06 -22.66 -5.39
C LEU A 187 18.72 -21.53 -6.18
N ALA A 188 18.02 -20.98 -7.15
CA ALA A 188 18.38 -19.73 -7.79
C ALA A 188 18.33 -18.57 -6.76
N GLY A 189 19.06 -17.46 -7.03
CA GLY A 189 19.14 -16.35 -6.10
C GLY A 189 17.78 -15.78 -5.69
N TRP A 190 16.84 -15.66 -6.64
CA TRP A 190 15.48 -15.19 -6.36
C TRP A 190 14.67 -16.18 -5.49
N GLN A 191 14.88 -17.48 -5.69
CA GLN A 191 14.23 -18.54 -4.91
C GLN A 191 14.71 -18.49 -3.46
N ALA A 192 16.02 -18.42 -3.24
CA ALA A 192 16.60 -18.27 -1.93
C ALA A 192 16.13 -17.02 -1.21
N ALA A 193 16.00 -15.90 -1.93
CA ALA A 193 15.50 -14.65 -1.35
C ALA A 193 14.08 -14.80 -0.77
N PHE A 194 13.16 -15.46 -1.49
CA PHE A 194 11.81 -15.71 -0.97
C PHE A 194 11.80 -16.68 0.23
N VAL A 195 12.63 -17.70 0.23
CA VAL A 195 12.75 -18.63 1.37
C VAL A 195 13.29 -17.89 2.60
N VAL A 196 14.36 -17.10 2.44
CA VAL A 196 14.99 -16.36 3.54
C VAL A 196 14.06 -15.27 4.09
N THR A 197 13.30 -14.60 3.23
CA THR A 197 12.36 -13.55 3.68
C THR A 197 11.07 -14.14 4.27
N GLY A 198 10.62 -15.32 3.83
CA GLY A 198 9.45 -15.99 4.39
C GLY A 198 9.67 -16.65 5.75
N LEU A 199 10.85 -17.20 5.97
CA LEU A 199 11.15 -18.00 7.17
C LEU A 199 10.95 -17.26 8.50
N PRO A 200 11.44 -16.01 8.69
CA PRO A 200 11.26 -15.31 9.97
C PRO A 200 9.80 -15.06 10.32
N GLY A 201 8.92 -14.92 9.32
CA GLY A 201 7.49 -14.71 9.54
C GLY A 201 6.85 -15.86 10.34
N LEU A 202 7.31 -17.10 10.17
CA LEU A 202 6.83 -18.23 10.96
C LEU A 202 7.11 -18.03 12.46
N LEU A 203 8.27 -17.47 12.82
CA LEU A 203 8.61 -17.16 14.21
C LEU A 203 7.84 -15.94 14.71
N LEU A 204 7.74 -14.90 13.88
CA LEU A 204 7.02 -13.66 14.21
C LEU A 204 5.51 -13.91 14.45
N ALA A 205 4.92 -14.92 13.82
CA ALA A 205 3.53 -15.30 14.07
C ALA A 205 3.24 -15.54 15.56
N PHE A 206 4.18 -16.11 16.31
CA PHE A 206 4.00 -16.40 17.72
C PHE A 206 3.98 -15.14 18.59
N LEU A 207 4.50 -14.00 18.11
CA LEU A 207 4.41 -12.72 18.83
C LEU A 207 2.96 -12.28 19.06
N VAL A 208 2.02 -12.73 18.23
CA VAL A 208 0.59 -12.46 18.38
C VAL A 208 0.06 -12.94 19.74
N TRP A 209 0.67 -13.97 20.34
CA TRP A 209 0.27 -14.52 21.63
C TRP A 209 0.85 -13.76 22.83
N THR A 210 1.73 -12.78 22.62
CA THR A 210 2.35 -11.98 23.69
C THR A 210 1.44 -10.90 24.27
N PHE A 211 0.30 -10.60 23.61
CA PHE A 211 -0.73 -9.68 24.12
C PHE A 211 -2.09 -10.39 24.20
N PRO A 212 -2.98 -10.01 25.14
CA PRO A 212 -4.27 -10.68 25.33
C PRO A 212 -5.23 -10.35 24.17
N GLU A 213 -6.19 -11.25 23.93
CA GLU A 213 -7.38 -10.91 23.15
C GLU A 213 -8.23 -9.94 23.96
N THR A 214 -8.52 -8.78 23.41
CA THR A 214 -9.40 -7.82 24.06
C THR A 214 -10.87 -8.21 23.82
N ARG A 215 -11.71 -8.06 24.86
CA ARG A 215 -13.15 -8.18 24.68
C ARG A 215 -13.61 -7.08 23.75
N ARG A 216 -14.37 -7.46 22.72
CA ARG A 216 -14.98 -6.47 21.82
C ARG A 216 -15.83 -5.51 22.64
N ARG A 217 -15.50 -4.24 22.58
CA ARG A 217 -16.37 -3.20 23.12
C ARG A 217 -17.60 -3.10 22.22
N LYS A 218 -18.77 -3.49 22.75
CA LYS A 218 -20.02 -3.10 22.11
C LYS A 218 -20.02 -1.58 22.07
N ALA A 219 -20.15 -1.00 20.88
CA ALA A 219 -20.29 0.44 20.73
C ALA A 219 -21.37 0.93 21.70
N GLN A 220 -20.99 1.74 22.70
CA GLN A 220 -21.93 2.30 23.69
C GLN A 220 -22.79 3.41 23.08
N THR A 221 -22.45 3.89 21.92
CA THR A 221 -23.31 4.75 21.12
C THR A 221 -24.37 3.88 20.43
N PRO A 222 -25.67 4.25 20.52
CA PRO A 222 -26.69 3.64 19.68
C PRO A 222 -26.16 3.70 18.24
N VAL A 223 -25.96 2.53 17.64
CA VAL A 223 -25.55 2.45 16.23
C VAL A 223 -26.69 3.14 15.48
N ALA A 224 -26.43 4.35 14.99
CA ALA A 224 -27.32 4.96 14.00
C ALA A 224 -27.64 3.86 13.00
N GLU A 225 -28.92 3.70 12.62
CA GLU A 225 -29.36 2.61 11.74
C GLU A 225 -28.32 2.29 10.66
N PRO A 226 -27.98 1.01 10.49
CA PRO A 226 -26.87 0.65 9.63
C PRO A 226 -27.15 1.18 8.21
N SER A 227 -26.34 2.14 7.78
CA SER A 227 -26.45 2.71 6.43
C SER A 227 -26.44 1.57 5.39
N THR A 228 -27.14 1.76 4.29
CA THR A 228 -27.16 0.77 3.20
C THR A 228 -26.24 1.20 2.05
N PHE A 229 -25.82 0.26 1.21
CA PHE A 229 -25.12 0.60 -0.04
C PHE A 229 -26.03 1.40 -0.99
N GLY A 230 -27.35 1.22 -0.90
CA GLY A 230 -28.32 2.04 -1.63
C GLY A 230 -28.27 3.53 -1.23
N GLU A 231 -28.06 3.83 0.07
CA GLU A 231 -27.88 5.21 0.54
C GLU A 231 -26.54 5.81 0.05
N LEU A 232 -25.47 5.01 0.07
CA LEU A 232 -24.20 5.44 -0.52
C LEU A 232 -24.35 5.73 -2.01
N GLY A 233 -25.05 4.87 -2.75
CA GLY A 233 -25.32 5.06 -4.17
C GLY A 233 -26.13 6.33 -4.45
N ARG A 234 -27.15 6.65 -3.62
CA ARG A 234 -27.88 7.92 -3.71
C ARG A 234 -26.96 9.12 -3.44
N HIS A 235 -26.09 9.01 -2.45
CA HIS A 235 -25.13 10.06 -2.12
C HIS A 235 -24.10 10.28 -3.24
N TYR A 236 -23.58 9.21 -3.84
CA TYR A 236 -22.68 9.28 -4.99
C TYR A 236 -23.35 9.92 -6.21
N ARG A 237 -24.63 9.57 -6.49
CA ARG A 237 -25.41 10.21 -7.56
C ARG A 237 -25.68 11.70 -7.33
N ARG A 238 -25.69 12.15 -6.07
CA ARG A 238 -25.84 13.59 -5.74
C ARG A 238 -24.55 14.37 -6.02
N PHE A 239 -23.37 13.74 -5.89
CA PHE A 239 -22.06 14.37 -6.08
C PHE A 239 -21.18 13.55 -7.03
N PRO A 240 -21.65 13.15 -8.23
CA PRO A 240 -20.95 12.15 -9.06
C PRO A 240 -19.58 12.65 -9.50
N ALA A 241 -19.46 13.92 -9.89
CA ALA A 241 -18.20 14.48 -10.33
C ALA A 241 -17.10 14.46 -9.25
N PHE A 242 -17.47 14.65 -7.97
CA PHE A 242 -16.49 14.54 -6.89
C PHE A 242 -15.99 13.10 -6.78
N TYR A 243 -16.87 12.11 -6.62
CA TYR A 243 -16.45 10.74 -6.36
C TYR A 243 -15.70 10.13 -7.54
N VAL A 244 -16.17 10.33 -8.77
CA VAL A 244 -15.48 9.81 -9.97
C VAL A 244 -14.10 10.43 -10.12
N LEU A 245 -13.98 11.75 -10.09
CA LEU A 245 -12.72 12.45 -10.30
C LEU A 245 -11.73 12.19 -9.14
N HIS A 246 -12.23 12.18 -7.89
CA HIS A 246 -11.40 11.86 -6.73
C HIS A 246 -10.85 10.42 -6.81
N HIS A 247 -11.73 9.43 -7.03
CA HIS A 247 -11.31 8.02 -7.05
C HIS A 247 -10.36 7.75 -8.22
N LEU A 248 -10.69 8.24 -9.41
CA LEU A 248 -9.84 8.08 -10.59
C LEU A 248 -8.50 8.79 -10.42
N GLY A 249 -8.50 10.05 -9.99
CA GLY A 249 -7.26 10.82 -9.81
C GLY A 249 -6.30 10.17 -8.82
N ILE A 250 -6.80 9.74 -7.66
CA ILE A 250 -5.96 9.07 -6.66
C ILE A 250 -5.52 7.67 -7.14
N ALA A 251 -6.40 6.93 -7.82
CA ALA A 251 -6.07 5.61 -8.36
C ALA A 251 -4.96 5.68 -9.43
N MET A 252 -4.93 6.72 -10.25
CA MET A 252 -3.84 6.94 -11.22
C MET A 252 -2.49 7.14 -10.54
N ILE A 253 -2.47 7.82 -9.40
CA ILE A 253 -1.22 7.98 -8.65
C ILE A 253 -0.82 6.71 -7.91
N MET A 254 -1.78 5.94 -7.42
CA MET A 254 -1.50 4.58 -6.92
C MET A 254 -0.94 3.68 -8.04
N ALA A 255 -1.48 3.80 -9.27
CA ALA A 255 -0.95 3.09 -10.43
C ALA A 255 0.49 3.49 -10.74
N PHE A 256 0.80 4.80 -10.71
CA PHE A 256 2.18 5.28 -10.82
C PHE A 256 3.07 4.63 -9.75
N ALA A 257 2.67 4.73 -8.48
CA ALA A 257 3.48 4.24 -7.36
C ALA A 257 3.79 2.75 -7.50
N VAL A 258 2.77 1.91 -7.73
CA VAL A 258 2.94 0.45 -7.83
C VAL A 258 3.52 0.02 -9.17
N GLY A 259 3.02 0.60 -10.28
CA GLY A 259 3.47 0.25 -11.63
C GLY A 259 4.95 0.57 -11.85
N ILE A 260 5.34 1.81 -11.58
CA ILE A 260 6.73 2.24 -11.71
C ILE A 260 7.66 1.47 -10.76
N GLN A 261 7.25 1.31 -9.50
CA GLN A 261 8.04 0.57 -8.51
C GLN A 261 8.31 -0.87 -8.94
N SER A 262 7.34 -1.54 -9.53
CA SER A 262 7.48 -2.92 -10.00
C SER A 262 8.52 -3.08 -11.11
N TRP A 263 8.72 -2.04 -11.93
CA TRP A 263 9.60 -2.09 -13.10
C TRP A 263 10.95 -1.39 -12.92
N ASN A 264 11.14 -0.59 -11.84
CA ASN A 264 12.38 0.14 -11.61
C ASN A 264 13.61 -0.77 -11.56
N SER A 265 13.51 -1.94 -10.89
CA SER A 265 14.63 -2.88 -10.81
C SER A 265 14.99 -3.46 -12.18
N ALA A 266 13.97 -3.83 -12.95
CA ALA A 266 14.15 -4.34 -14.31
C ALA A 266 14.78 -3.28 -15.23
N TYR A 267 14.29 -2.02 -15.15
CA TYR A 267 14.83 -0.93 -15.96
C TYR A 267 16.30 -0.63 -15.63
N LEU A 268 16.62 -0.46 -14.35
CA LEU A 268 18.00 -0.14 -13.92
C LEU A 268 18.98 -1.28 -14.25
N SER A 269 18.54 -2.51 -14.11
CA SER A 269 19.37 -3.67 -14.46
C SER A 269 19.55 -3.84 -15.97
N ARG A 270 18.47 -3.75 -16.77
CA ARG A 270 18.52 -3.94 -18.22
C ARG A 270 19.22 -2.79 -18.96
N HIS A 271 18.95 -1.54 -18.53
CA HIS A 271 19.41 -0.37 -19.25
C HIS A 271 20.79 0.13 -18.81
N PHE A 272 21.10 0.02 -17.53
CA PHE A 272 22.37 0.50 -16.96
C PHE A 272 23.30 -0.61 -16.46
N GLY A 273 22.88 -1.88 -16.49
CA GLY A 273 23.67 -3.01 -16.03
C GLY A 273 23.91 -3.03 -14.51
N TRP A 274 23.12 -2.29 -13.71
CA TRP A 274 23.30 -2.25 -12.27
C TRP A 274 22.98 -3.60 -11.63
N GLN A 275 23.77 -3.94 -10.61
CA GLN A 275 23.52 -5.12 -9.78
C GLN A 275 22.28 -4.92 -8.91
N LEU A 276 21.49 -5.98 -8.73
CA LEU A 276 20.26 -5.90 -7.94
C LEU A 276 20.49 -5.50 -6.48
N ALA A 277 21.68 -5.77 -5.92
CA ALA A 277 22.06 -5.33 -4.60
C ALA A 277 22.13 -3.80 -4.50
N ASP A 278 22.82 -3.15 -5.46
CA ASP A 278 22.95 -1.69 -5.52
C ASP A 278 21.58 -1.03 -5.80
N ILE A 279 20.82 -1.61 -6.73
CA ILE A 279 19.45 -1.17 -7.04
C ILE A 279 18.59 -1.21 -5.77
N GLY A 280 18.62 -2.33 -5.06
CA GLY A 280 17.86 -2.52 -3.82
C GLY A 280 18.25 -1.50 -2.75
N PHE A 281 19.56 -1.28 -2.55
CA PHE A 281 20.04 -0.32 -1.57
C PHE A 281 19.58 1.11 -1.89
N TRP A 282 19.84 1.60 -3.11
CA TRP A 282 19.54 2.98 -3.48
C TRP A 282 18.03 3.26 -3.61
N LEU A 283 17.27 2.36 -4.23
CA LEU A 283 15.80 2.53 -4.30
C LEU A 283 15.17 2.45 -2.90
N GLY A 284 15.62 1.51 -2.07
CA GLY A 284 15.11 1.35 -0.71
C GLY A 284 15.40 2.56 0.17
N LEU A 285 16.66 3.02 0.21
CA LEU A 285 17.07 4.16 1.01
C LEU A 285 16.30 5.43 0.60
N THR A 286 16.28 5.73 -0.68
CA THR A 286 15.64 6.94 -1.20
C THR A 286 14.12 6.90 -1.03
N GLN A 287 13.50 5.72 -1.12
CA GLN A 287 12.07 5.54 -0.87
C GLN A 287 11.72 5.75 0.61
N VAL A 288 12.52 5.23 1.56
CA VAL A 288 12.33 5.49 3.00
C VAL A 288 12.38 6.99 3.28
N LEU A 289 13.42 7.66 2.79
CA LEU A 289 13.59 9.11 2.99
C LEU A 289 12.43 9.90 2.38
N SER A 290 12.06 9.61 1.14
CA SER A 290 10.95 10.28 0.45
C SER A 290 9.61 10.05 1.16
N SER A 291 9.37 8.84 1.69
CA SER A 291 8.14 8.53 2.41
C SER A 291 8.04 9.28 3.73
N LEU A 292 9.11 9.27 4.52
CA LEU A 292 9.14 9.95 5.82
C LEU A 292 8.98 11.47 5.67
N LEU A 293 9.78 12.07 4.78
CA LEU A 293 9.74 13.51 4.53
C LEU A 293 8.42 13.92 3.85
N GLY A 294 7.96 13.11 2.89
CA GLY A 294 6.76 13.39 2.12
C GLY A 294 5.49 13.36 2.99
N LEU A 295 5.29 12.33 3.79
CA LEU A 295 4.11 12.23 4.67
C LEU A 295 4.03 13.41 5.65
N TRP A 296 5.15 13.77 6.26
CA TRP A 296 5.21 14.89 7.18
C TRP A 296 4.94 16.23 6.48
N PHE A 297 5.69 16.51 5.40
CA PHE A 297 5.62 17.78 4.68
C PHE A 297 4.24 18.02 4.05
N HIS A 298 3.71 17.02 3.36
CA HIS A 298 2.43 17.17 2.65
C HIS A 298 1.24 17.26 3.61
N GLY A 299 1.28 16.50 4.73
CA GLY A 299 0.26 16.62 5.78
C GLY A 299 0.21 18.06 6.34
N TRP A 300 1.37 18.58 6.76
CA TRP A 300 1.47 19.95 7.25
C TRP A 300 1.02 21.01 6.22
N ALA A 301 1.45 20.86 4.97
CA ALA A 301 1.14 21.83 3.91
C ALA A 301 -0.36 21.89 3.61
N VAL A 302 -1.02 20.74 3.51
CA VAL A 302 -2.47 20.66 3.25
C VAL A 302 -3.26 21.19 4.43
N ASP A 303 -2.92 20.84 5.66
CA ASP A 303 -3.60 21.32 6.86
C ASP A 303 -3.51 22.84 6.97
N LYS A 304 -2.36 23.43 6.63
CA LYS A 304 -2.17 24.88 6.59
C LYS A 304 -3.05 25.58 5.54
N ILE A 305 -3.28 24.96 4.37
CA ILE A 305 -4.18 25.50 3.33
C ILE A 305 -5.64 25.32 3.76
N PHE A 306 -5.99 24.19 4.33
CA PHE A 306 -7.34 23.87 4.79
C PHE A 306 -7.76 24.77 5.96
N SER A 307 -6.87 25.03 6.94
CA SER A 307 -7.11 25.91 8.07
C SER A 307 -7.36 27.39 7.68
N ARG A 308 -6.93 27.79 6.48
CA ARG A 308 -7.24 29.11 5.89
C ARG A 308 -8.64 29.19 5.25
N GLY A 309 -9.51 28.19 5.51
CA GLY A 309 -10.89 28.15 5.03
C GLY A 309 -11.10 27.58 3.62
N ARG A 310 -10.06 27.03 2.97
CA ARG A 310 -10.20 26.42 1.65
C ARG A 310 -10.74 25.01 1.72
N GLN A 311 -12.02 24.83 1.46
CA GLN A 311 -12.68 23.51 1.49
C GLN A 311 -12.17 22.53 0.42
N ASP A 312 -11.55 23.02 -0.66
CA ASP A 312 -10.94 22.26 -1.74
C ASP A 312 -9.41 22.06 -1.59
N ALA A 313 -8.84 22.41 -0.44
CA ALA A 313 -7.40 22.39 -0.16
C ALA A 313 -6.74 21.06 -0.59
N HIS A 314 -7.35 19.93 -0.25
CA HIS A 314 -6.83 18.60 -0.54
C HIS A 314 -6.64 18.36 -2.04
N LEU A 315 -7.67 18.64 -2.86
CA LEU A 315 -7.60 18.41 -4.30
C LEU A 315 -6.75 19.44 -5.04
N ILE A 316 -6.78 20.72 -4.64
CA ILE A 316 -5.95 21.72 -5.31
C ILE A 316 -4.46 21.50 -5.05
N TYR A 317 -4.10 21.20 -3.79
CA TYR A 317 -2.73 20.92 -3.41
C TYR A 317 -2.22 19.67 -4.13
N PHE A 318 -2.97 18.58 -4.07
CA PHE A 318 -2.56 17.32 -4.68
C PHE A 318 -2.49 17.41 -6.20
N GLY A 319 -3.44 18.10 -6.84
CA GLY A 319 -3.36 18.37 -8.28
C GLY A 319 -2.10 19.16 -8.68
N ALA A 320 -1.68 20.14 -7.84
CA ALA A 320 -0.44 20.86 -8.05
C ALA A 320 0.80 19.93 -7.90
N MET A 321 0.79 19.04 -6.90
CA MET A 321 1.87 18.06 -6.71
C MET A 321 1.95 17.07 -7.88
N CYS A 322 0.81 16.59 -8.39
CA CYS A 322 0.76 15.73 -9.56
C CYS A 322 1.31 16.44 -10.82
N ALA A 323 0.91 17.69 -11.06
CA ALA A 323 1.41 18.46 -12.18
C ALA A 323 2.91 18.73 -12.11
N LEU A 324 3.41 19.04 -10.90
CA LEU A 324 4.85 19.22 -10.66
C LEU A 324 5.62 17.90 -10.79
N ALA A 325 5.06 16.79 -10.37
CA ALA A 325 5.69 15.45 -10.47
C ALA A 325 5.79 14.96 -11.92
N CYS A 326 4.90 15.39 -12.82
CA CYS A 326 4.83 14.94 -14.19
C CYS A 326 6.18 15.08 -14.95
N PRO A 327 6.81 16.24 -15.05
CA PRO A 327 8.08 16.39 -15.75
C PRO A 327 9.20 15.56 -15.10
N PHE A 328 9.24 15.45 -13.78
CA PHE A 328 10.24 14.63 -13.08
C PHE A 328 10.02 13.13 -13.33
N GLY A 329 8.78 12.66 -13.28
CA GLY A 329 8.43 11.27 -13.55
C GLY A 329 8.74 10.84 -14.99
N VAL A 330 8.49 11.71 -15.97
CA VAL A 330 8.84 11.47 -17.37
C VAL A 330 10.36 11.52 -17.57
N ALA A 331 11.01 12.58 -17.07
CA ALA A 331 12.44 12.79 -17.24
C ALA A 331 13.27 11.69 -16.57
N ALA A 332 12.80 11.09 -15.49
CA ALA A 332 13.50 9.99 -14.81
C ALA A 332 13.94 8.89 -15.80
N TYR A 333 13.06 8.49 -16.72
CA TYR A 333 13.30 7.39 -17.66
C TYR A 333 13.90 7.84 -19.00
N LEU A 334 14.26 9.11 -19.10
CA LEU A 334 15.02 9.71 -20.19
C LEU A 334 16.44 10.11 -19.76
N MET A 335 16.80 9.89 -18.48
CA MET A 335 18.14 10.23 -17.97
C MET A 335 19.21 9.32 -18.54
N PRO A 336 20.40 9.86 -18.86
CA PRO A 336 21.51 9.06 -19.40
C PRO A 336 22.26 8.26 -18.32
N SER A 337 21.86 8.35 -17.04
CA SER A 337 22.52 7.67 -15.94
C SER A 337 21.53 7.12 -14.92
N ALA A 338 21.87 5.98 -14.31
CA ALA A 338 21.06 5.37 -13.26
C ALA A 338 20.87 6.29 -12.03
N VAL A 339 21.90 7.04 -11.65
CA VAL A 339 21.81 8.02 -10.54
C VAL A 339 20.81 9.12 -10.88
N GLY A 340 20.83 9.64 -12.11
CA GLY A 340 19.87 10.62 -12.60
C GLY A 340 18.45 10.05 -12.57
N THR A 341 18.26 8.82 -13.07
CA THR A 341 16.97 8.12 -13.02
C THR A 341 16.44 8.05 -11.58
N ILE A 342 17.24 7.56 -10.63
CA ILE A 342 16.85 7.43 -9.24
C ILE A 342 16.53 8.80 -8.62
N ALA A 343 17.33 9.82 -8.89
CA ALA A 343 17.12 11.16 -8.35
C ALA A 343 15.80 11.77 -8.83
N PHE A 344 15.55 11.77 -10.15
CA PHE A 344 14.31 12.31 -10.71
C PHE A 344 13.07 11.49 -10.33
N TYR A 345 13.17 10.17 -10.32
CA TYR A 345 12.12 9.29 -9.80
C TYR A 345 11.75 9.62 -8.36
N ASN A 346 12.76 9.79 -7.48
CA ASN A 346 12.49 10.08 -6.07
C ASN A 346 11.91 11.47 -5.84
N VAL A 347 12.24 12.48 -6.66
CA VAL A 347 11.55 13.78 -6.62
C VAL A 347 10.07 13.59 -6.97
N ALA A 348 9.77 12.87 -8.06
CA ALA A 348 8.37 12.58 -8.43
C ALA A 348 7.67 11.77 -7.33
N TYR A 349 8.32 10.74 -6.79
CA TYR A 349 7.78 9.90 -5.74
C TYR A 349 7.49 10.69 -4.46
N PHE A 350 8.43 11.56 -4.03
CA PHE A 350 8.22 12.46 -2.90
C PHE A 350 6.97 13.33 -3.08
N LEU A 351 6.85 13.99 -4.22
CA LEU A 351 5.71 14.87 -4.52
C LEU A 351 4.37 14.12 -4.52
N LEU A 352 4.38 12.86 -4.95
CA LEU A 352 3.18 12.03 -5.06
C LEU A 352 2.83 11.30 -3.76
N MET A 353 3.74 11.15 -2.79
CA MET A 353 3.47 10.47 -1.50
C MET A 353 2.27 11.05 -0.73
N ALA A 354 1.93 12.29 -1.01
CA ALA A 354 0.72 12.95 -0.51
C ALA A 354 -0.57 12.14 -0.74
N PHE A 355 -0.65 11.26 -1.75
CA PHE A 355 -1.86 10.49 -2.06
C PHE A 355 -2.34 9.63 -0.88
N ALA A 356 -1.40 9.08 -0.10
CA ALA A 356 -1.70 8.16 0.99
C ALA A 356 -2.50 8.81 2.14
N SER A 357 -2.33 10.12 2.35
CA SER A 357 -3.04 10.90 3.38
C SER A 357 -4.16 11.76 2.80
N ILE A 358 -3.91 12.43 1.69
CA ILE A 358 -4.83 13.41 1.08
C ILE A 358 -6.07 12.73 0.48
N GLY A 359 -5.89 11.58 -0.18
CA GLY A 359 -7.01 10.84 -0.76
C GLY A 359 -8.05 10.44 0.28
N PRO A 360 -7.69 9.66 1.31
CA PRO A 360 -8.61 9.32 2.37
C PRO A 360 -9.19 10.54 3.10
N ALA A 361 -8.40 11.57 3.38
CA ALA A 361 -8.86 12.76 4.08
C ALA A 361 -9.94 13.51 3.28
N ALA A 362 -9.74 13.76 1.98
CA ALA A 362 -10.72 14.38 1.12
C ALA A 362 -12.04 13.59 1.07
N LEU A 363 -11.94 12.25 0.98
CA LEU A 363 -13.10 11.37 1.02
C LEU A 363 -13.88 11.48 2.33
N GLN A 364 -13.18 11.44 3.48
CA GLN A 364 -13.81 11.52 4.81
C GLN A 364 -14.51 12.87 5.05
N ILE A 365 -13.91 13.97 4.57
CA ILE A 365 -14.48 15.32 4.74
C ILE A 365 -15.73 15.49 3.87
N ALA A 366 -15.74 14.97 2.64
CA ALA A 366 -16.84 15.10 1.71
C ALA A 366 -17.98 14.09 1.91
N THR A 367 -17.80 13.08 2.78
CA THR A 367 -18.76 11.98 3.00
C THR A 367 -19.39 12.05 4.39
N PRO A 368 -20.74 11.93 4.50
CA PRO A 368 -21.43 11.88 5.80
C PRO A 368 -20.85 10.81 6.70
N PRO A 369 -20.71 11.04 8.04
CA PRO A 369 -20.08 10.10 8.97
C PRO A 369 -20.59 8.67 8.87
N ARG A 370 -21.91 8.48 8.74
CA ARG A 370 -22.56 7.15 8.63
C ARG A 370 -22.24 6.39 7.34
N LEU A 371 -21.78 7.07 6.28
CA LEU A 371 -21.44 6.47 4.98
C LEU A 371 -19.93 6.27 4.77
N ARG A 372 -19.08 6.84 5.63
CA ARG A 372 -17.62 6.89 5.47
C ARG A 372 -17.00 5.51 5.29
N GLY A 373 -17.40 4.52 6.10
CA GLY A 373 -16.86 3.17 6.02
C GLY A 373 -17.11 2.52 4.64
N LYS A 374 -18.35 2.65 4.12
CA LYS A 374 -18.71 2.10 2.82
C LYS A 374 -18.04 2.85 1.66
N ALA A 375 -17.95 4.18 1.77
CA ALA A 375 -17.23 5.01 0.80
C ALA A 375 -15.75 4.64 0.74
N THR A 376 -15.12 4.39 1.90
CA THR A 376 -13.74 3.92 1.97
C THR A 376 -13.58 2.53 1.34
N ALA A 377 -14.52 1.63 1.54
CA ALA A 377 -14.48 0.31 0.90
C ALA A 377 -14.52 0.41 -0.64
N VAL A 378 -15.44 1.22 -1.19
CA VAL A 378 -15.50 1.48 -2.65
C VAL A 378 -14.20 2.12 -3.15
N TYR A 379 -13.70 3.13 -2.44
CA TYR A 379 -12.42 3.78 -2.74
C TYR A 379 -11.26 2.78 -2.81
N MET A 380 -11.13 1.89 -1.82
CA MET A 380 -10.07 0.88 -1.77
C MET A 380 -10.17 -0.13 -2.91
N ILE A 381 -11.39 -0.52 -3.30
CA ILE A 381 -11.62 -1.39 -4.47
C ILE A 381 -11.11 -0.71 -5.75
N VAL A 382 -11.46 0.56 -5.97
CA VAL A 382 -11.02 1.32 -7.14
C VAL A 382 -9.50 1.46 -7.17
N LEU A 383 -8.87 1.77 -6.02
CA LEU A 383 -7.41 1.83 -5.90
C LEU A 383 -6.74 0.50 -6.19
N SER A 384 -7.31 -0.60 -5.69
CA SER A 384 -6.75 -1.93 -5.92
C SER A 384 -6.81 -2.31 -7.40
N ILE A 385 -7.95 -2.10 -8.05
CA ILE A 385 -8.12 -2.47 -9.46
C ILE A 385 -7.27 -1.57 -10.37
N LEU A 386 -7.49 -0.27 -10.33
CA LEU A 386 -6.83 0.67 -11.26
C LEU A 386 -5.39 0.96 -10.86
N GLY A 387 -5.07 0.94 -9.57
CA GLY A 387 -3.73 1.22 -9.05
C GLY A 387 -2.87 -0.04 -8.99
N THR A 388 -3.17 -0.92 -8.04
CA THR A 388 -2.29 -2.05 -7.71
C THR A 388 -2.25 -3.11 -8.80
N ILE A 389 -3.41 -3.46 -9.38
CA ILE A 389 -3.50 -4.54 -10.38
C ILE A 389 -3.08 -4.01 -11.75
N MET A 390 -3.71 -2.92 -12.22
CA MET A 390 -3.49 -2.45 -13.58
C MET A 390 -2.16 -1.71 -13.77
N GLY A 391 -1.60 -1.10 -12.72
CA GLY A 391 -0.33 -0.34 -12.82
C GLY A 391 0.80 -1.13 -13.48
N PRO A 392 1.27 -2.24 -12.92
CA PRO A 392 2.33 -3.05 -13.51
C PRO A 392 1.98 -3.60 -14.89
N ILE A 393 0.71 -3.98 -15.11
CA ILE A 393 0.20 -4.58 -16.35
C ILE A 393 0.25 -3.55 -17.49
N ILE A 394 -0.13 -2.30 -17.25
CA ILE A 394 -0.14 -1.26 -18.29
C ILE A 394 1.30 -0.94 -18.74
N VAL A 395 2.26 -0.86 -17.82
CA VAL A 395 3.67 -0.65 -18.18
C VAL A 395 4.18 -1.79 -19.08
N ALA A 396 3.91 -3.05 -18.70
CA ALA A 396 4.23 -4.21 -19.51
C ALA A 396 3.55 -4.16 -20.88
N SER A 397 2.26 -3.85 -20.93
CA SER A 397 1.50 -3.75 -22.17
C SER A 397 2.06 -2.68 -23.12
N PHE A 398 2.56 -1.56 -22.59
CA PHE A 398 3.23 -0.56 -23.41
C PHE A 398 4.53 -1.14 -24.03
N THR A 399 5.30 -1.90 -23.27
CA THR A 399 6.53 -2.52 -23.76
C THR A 399 6.24 -3.61 -24.78
N ASP A 400 5.34 -4.54 -24.47
CA ASP A 400 5.10 -5.75 -25.28
C ASP A 400 4.19 -5.49 -26.50
N LEU A 401 3.17 -4.60 -26.36
CA LEU A 401 2.14 -4.41 -27.39
C LEU A 401 2.29 -3.09 -28.16
N LEU A 402 2.65 -1.98 -27.48
CA LEU A 402 2.76 -0.67 -28.12
C LEU A 402 4.13 -0.49 -28.78
N PHE A 403 5.21 -0.72 -28.03
CA PHE A 403 6.56 -0.55 -28.54
C PHE A 403 7.15 -1.81 -29.18
N GLN A 404 6.66 -2.98 -28.79
CA GLN A 404 7.10 -4.31 -29.27
C GLN A 404 8.62 -4.53 -29.15
N ASP A 405 9.23 -3.92 -28.14
CA ASP A 405 10.68 -3.93 -27.95
C ASP A 405 11.00 -3.78 -26.45
N GLU A 406 11.60 -4.81 -25.86
CA GLU A 406 12.01 -4.82 -24.45
C GLU A 406 13.02 -3.71 -24.10
N ALA A 407 13.82 -3.25 -25.07
CA ALA A 407 14.75 -2.14 -24.89
C ALA A 407 14.02 -0.80 -24.68
N LYS A 408 12.74 -0.71 -25.03
CA LYS A 408 11.88 0.46 -24.86
C LYS A 408 11.16 0.53 -23.50
N LEU A 409 11.52 -0.33 -22.54
CA LEU A 409 10.94 -0.30 -21.20
C LEU A 409 11.00 1.11 -20.59
N GLY A 410 12.11 1.85 -20.76
CA GLY A 410 12.23 3.24 -20.30
C GLY A 410 11.18 4.17 -20.94
N SER A 411 10.94 4.03 -22.26
CA SER A 411 9.89 4.80 -22.96
C SER A 411 8.49 4.44 -22.45
N SER A 412 8.23 3.17 -22.17
CA SER A 412 6.96 2.70 -21.57
C SER A 412 6.73 3.31 -20.19
N MET A 413 7.77 3.32 -19.35
CA MET A 413 7.72 3.91 -18.01
C MET A 413 7.55 5.43 -18.06
N ALA A 414 8.26 6.13 -18.97
CA ALA A 414 8.09 7.58 -19.17
C ALA A 414 6.67 7.93 -19.61
N LEU A 415 6.13 7.23 -20.60
CA LEU A 415 4.76 7.41 -21.08
C LEU A 415 3.74 7.17 -19.97
N PHE A 416 3.91 6.07 -19.22
CA PHE A 416 3.02 5.71 -18.12
C PHE A 416 3.08 6.74 -16.99
N ALA A 417 4.28 7.21 -16.62
CA ALA A 417 4.47 8.25 -15.62
C ALA A 417 3.78 9.57 -16.02
N GLY A 418 3.96 9.98 -17.30
CA GLY A 418 3.32 11.16 -17.84
C GLY A 418 1.78 11.07 -17.83
N LEU A 419 1.23 9.96 -18.33
CA LEU A 419 -0.22 9.76 -18.39
C LEU A 419 -0.87 9.74 -16.99
N THR A 420 -0.31 8.95 -16.07
CA THR A 420 -0.89 8.80 -14.72
C THR A 420 -0.85 10.08 -13.91
N THR A 421 0.27 10.81 -13.96
CA THR A 421 0.41 12.08 -13.23
C THR A 421 -0.42 13.19 -13.87
N ALA A 422 -0.51 13.28 -15.20
CA ALA A 422 -1.34 14.25 -15.90
C ALA A 422 -2.83 14.00 -15.63
N ILE A 423 -3.30 12.76 -15.74
CA ILE A 423 -4.70 12.39 -15.42
C ILE A 423 -4.98 12.70 -13.94
N GLY A 424 -4.07 12.37 -13.03
CA GLY A 424 -4.17 12.69 -11.61
C GLY A 424 -4.35 14.20 -11.36
N ALA A 425 -3.52 15.03 -11.99
CA ALA A 425 -3.61 16.49 -11.92
C ALA A 425 -4.95 17.02 -12.45
N ILE A 426 -5.34 16.58 -13.65
CA ILE A 426 -6.60 17.01 -14.30
C ILE A 426 -7.80 16.62 -13.42
N CYS A 427 -7.88 15.37 -12.97
CA CYS A 427 -8.96 14.89 -12.12
C CYS A 427 -9.07 15.69 -10.81
N CYS A 428 -7.94 15.93 -10.13
CA CYS A 428 -7.92 16.71 -8.90
C CYS A 428 -8.36 18.14 -9.13
N TRP A 429 -7.88 18.82 -10.18
CA TRP A 429 -8.27 20.19 -10.47
C TRP A 429 -9.71 20.32 -10.95
N ALA A 430 -10.20 19.43 -11.80
CA ALA A 430 -11.59 19.40 -12.23
C ALA A 430 -12.55 19.08 -11.06
N GLY A 431 -12.12 18.24 -10.11
CA GLY A 431 -12.91 17.83 -8.95
C GLY A 431 -13.11 18.92 -7.87
N ARG A 432 -12.33 20.02 -7.88
CA ARG A 432 -12.34 21.06 -6.83
C ARG A 432 -13.72 21.65 -6.54
N ALA A 433 -14.42 22.08 -7.59
CA ALA A 433 -15.73 22.69 -7.44
C ALA A 433 -16.78 21.70 -6.89
N ALA A 434 -16.67 20.44 -7.31
CA ALA A 434 -17.51 19.35 -6.84
C ALA A 434 -17.22 19.01 -5.36
N MET A 435 -15.94 19.03 -4.94
CA MET A 435 -15.56 18.87 -3.54
C MET A 435 -16.13 19.97 -2.65
N ARG A 436 -15.98 21.25 -3.04
CA ARG A 436 -16.57 22.36 -2.29
C ARG A 436 -18.07 22.19 -2.08
N ARG A 437 -18.80 21.80 -3.13
CA ARG A 437 -20.25 21.53 -3.03
C ARG A 437 -20.56 20.39 -2.07
N ALA A 438 -19.81 19.29 -2.12
CA ALA A 438 -19.99 18.16 -1.24
C ALA A 438 -19.71 18.53 0.23
N VAL A 439 -18.62 19.24 0.50
CA VAL A 439 -18.23 19.68 1.86
C VAL A 439 -19.23 20.70 2.42
N SER A 440 -19.65 21.71 1.61
CA SER A 440 -20.64 22.71 2.05
C SER A 440 -22.01 22.09 2.40
N ALA A 441 -22.41 21.03 1.68
CA ALA A 441 -23.62 20.30 1.99
C ALA A 441 -23.54 19.59 3.37
N GLN A 442 -22.35 19.12 3.78
CA GLN A 442 -22.14 18.52 5.11
C GLN A 442 -22.18 19.58 6.22
N THR A 443 -21.51 20.72 6.04
CA THR A 443 -21.48 21.83 7.03
C THR A 443 -22.83 22.52 7.16
N GLY A 444 -23.61 22.66 6.09
CA GLY A 444 -24.97 23.19 6.11
C GLY A 444 -25.95 22.31 6.91
N GLN A 445 -25.85 21.00 6.78
CA GLN A 445 -26.65 20.05 7.55
C GLN A 445 -26.32 20.04 9.05
N ALA A 446 -25.06 20.31 9.42
CA ALA A 446 -24.64 20.43 10.82
C ALA A 446 -25.13 21.71 11.53
N ARG A 447 -25.52 22.75 10.76
CA ARG A 447 -26.08 24.02 11.33
C ARG A 447 -27.60 23.98 11.49
N THR A 448 -28.26 23.03 10.89
CA THR A 448 -29.74 22.86 10.93
C THR A 448 -30.21 21.69 11.81
N ALA A 449 -29.28 20.94 12.39
CA ALA A 449 -29.50 19.85 13.36
C ALA A 449 -28.92 20.22 14.73
#